data_81e246364569cdebf29ee532367e1240
#
_entry.id   81e246364569cdebf29ee532367e1240
#
_cell.length_a   1.000
_cell.length_b   1.000
_cell.length_c   1.000
_cell.angle_alpha   90.00
_cell.angle_beta   90.00
_cell.angle_gamma   90.00
#
_symmetry.space_group_name_H-M   'P 1'
#
loop_
_entity.id
_entity.type
_entity.pdbx_description
1 polymer ?
#
loop_
_entity_poly.entity_id
_entity_poly.type
_entity_poly.pdbx_seq_one_letter_code
_entity_poly.pdbx_strand_id
1 'polypeptide(L)'
;RVYSADEAVREATVHLLGDRYGYISAPLLGNFAEQMIGYDKITGLSPVISIEQKTTNKNPRSTVGTTTEIYDYLRLLYARAGEAYSYLSGEKMVKYTEEQILELILNDYKGKRIYILAPLVRNRKGHYKELFEQIRKKGYLYVRVDGEMREALPGMKLDRYKNHDVEVVIDKLVVADKDDTRLKNSVAVAMRQGDGLLMVLDAQSESVRHYSKRLMCPVTGLSYREPAPHNFSFNSPQGACPKCKGLGVVSQIDIDKIIPDRELSISGGAIIPLGKAKNSMIFWQIAALLEKYE
;
A
#
# COMPACT_ATOMS: atom_id res chain seq x y z
N ARG A 1 -26.46 51.79 -10.60
CA ARG A 1 -25.94 52.84 -9.72
C ARG A 1 -24.43 52.78 -9.70
N VAL A 2 -23.77 53.94 -9.69
CA VAL A 2 -22.31 54.08 -9.57
C VAL A 2 -22.04 54.66 -8.19
N TYR A 3 -21.26 53.97 -7.41
CA TYR A 3 -20.85 54.40 -6.07
C TYR A 3 -19.35 54.70 -6.05
N SER A 4 -18.94 55.59 -5.17
CA SER A 4 -17.52 55.74 -4.85
C SER A 4 -17.02 54.48 -4.12
N ALA A 5 -15.70 54.23 -4.15
CA ALA A 5 -15.12 53.12 -3.43
C ALA A 5 -15.45 53.14 -1.92
N ASP A 6 -15.42 54.35 -1.32
CA ASP A 6 -15.70 54.53 0.10
C ASP A 6 -17.15 54.22 0.47
N GLU A 7 -18.13 54.62 -0.39
CA GLU A 7 -19.55 54.28 -0.20
C GLU A 7 -19.77 52.77 -0.37
N ALA A 8 -19.18 52.14 -1.40
CA ALA A 8 -19.31 50.71 -1.62
C ALA A 8 -18.71 49.91 -0.47
N VAL A 9 -17.55 50.30 0.04
CA VAL A 9 -16.90 49.65 1.18
C VAL A 9 -17.73 49.80 2.45
N ARG A 10 -18.25 51.03 2.71
CA ARG A 10 -19.05 51.29 3.90
C ARG A 10 -20.35 50.47 3.88
N GLU A 11 -21.06 50.43 2.75
CA GLU A 11 -22.32 49.74 2.61
C GLU A 11 -22.12 48.19 2.71
N ALA A 12 -21.06 47.65 2.09
CA ALA A 12 -20.69 46.27 2.20
C ALA A 12 -20.28 45.89 3.64
N THR A 13 -19.56 46.79 4.34
CA THR A 13 -19.16 46.58 5.73
C THR A 13 -20.37 46.51 6.65
N VAL A 14 -21.32 47.40 6.48
CA VAL A 14 -22.57 47.44 7.27
C VAL A 14 -23.42 46.19 7.03
N HIS A 15 -23.50 45.71 5.80
CA HIS A 15 -24.30 44.52 5.47
C HIS A 15 -23.68 43.20 5.91
N LEU A 16 -22.35 43.06 5.79
CA LEU A 16 -21.68 41.79 6.06
C LEU A 16 -21.22 41.64 7.52
N LEU A 17 -20.80 42.71 8.16
CA LEU A 17 -20.07 42.63 9.43
C LEU A 17 -20.63 43.59 10.50
N GLY A 18 -21.58 44.45 10.15
CA GLY A 18 -22.03 45.53 11.02
C GLY A 18 -20.89 46.51 11.35
N ASP A 19 -21.14 47.42 12.30
CA ASP A 19 -20.19 48.50 12.65
C ASP A 19 -18.85 48.05 13.27
N ARG A 20 -18.59 46.75 13.38
CA ARG A 20 -17.47 46.25 14.16
C ARG A 20 -16.17 45.95 13.38
N TYR A 21 -16.24 45.77 12.07
CA TYR A 21 -15.06 45.29 11.32
C TYR A 21 -14.91 46.04 9.98
N GLY A 22 -13.93 46.88 9.86
CA GLY A 22 -13.57 47.61 8.64
C GLY A 22 -12.78 46.80 7.60
N TYR A 23 -12.95 45.49 7.50
CA TYR A 23 -12.16 44.63 6.63
C TYR A 23 -13.04 43.83 5.68
N ILE A 24 -12.95 44.11 4.40
CA ILE A 24 -13.57 43.30 3.34
C ILE A 24 -12.54 42.96 2.30
N SER A 25 -12.40 41.66 1.95
CA SER A 25 -11.50 41.22 0.88
C SER A 25 -12.04 41.64 -0.49
N ALA A 26 -11.15 41.97 -1.44
CA ALA A 26 -11.53 42.34 -2.80
C ALA A 26 -12.42 41.31 -3.51
N PRO A 27 -12.19 39.98 -3.37
CA PRO A 27 -13.10 38.96 -3.93
C PRO A 27 -14.50 38.98 -3.35
N LEU A 28 -14.62 39.24 -2.04
CA LEU A 28 -15.92 39.37 -1.36
C LEU A 28 -16.69 40.62 -1.85
N LEU A 29 -15.98 41.71 -2.08
CA LEU A 29 -16.56 42.94 -2.59
C LEU A 29 -17.11 42.77 -4.01
N GLY A 30 -16.38 42.06 -4.89
CA GLY A 30 -16.81 41.70 -6.25
C GLY A 30 -18.08 40.85 -6.24
N ASN A 31 -18.09 39.76 -5.49
CA ASN A 31 -19.27 38.90 -5.38
C ASN A 31 -20.48 39.63 -4.72
N PHE A 32 -20.22 40.50 -3.77
CA PHE A 32 -21.24 41.28 -3.13
C PHE A 32 -21.86 42.30 -4.08
N ALA A 33 -21.06 42.96 -4.92
CA ALA A 33 -21.53 43.89 -5.91
C ALA A 33 -22.40 43.22 -6.99
N GLU A 34 -22.05 42.02 -7.42
CA GLU A 34 -22.80 41.26 -8.42
C GLU A 34 -24.11 40.65 -7.84
N GLN A 35 -24.07 40.14 -6.62
CA GLN A 35 -25.19 39.36 -6.07
C GLN A 35 -26.22 40.16 -5.29
N MET A 36 -25.80 41.23 -4.61
CA MET A 36 -26.67 41.87 -3.63
C MET A 36 -27.24 43.23 -4.03
N ILE A 37 -26.57 44.03 -4.84
CA ILE A 37 -26.95 45.43 -4.99
C ILE A 37 -27.01 45.94 -6.43
N GLY A 38 -26.60 45.12 -7.42
CA GLY A 38 -26.66 45.50 -8.84
C GLY A 38 -25.82 46.75 -9.16
N TYR A 39 -24.60 46.79 -8.63
CA TYR A 39 -23.66 47.86 -9.00
C TYR A 39 -23.14 47.61 -10.43
N ASP A 40 -23.33 48.61 -11.27
CA ASP A 40 -22.77 48.57 -12.62
C ASP A 40 -21.24 48.83 -12.65
N LYS A 41 -20.77 49.61 -11.67
CA LYS A 41 -19.36 50.01 -11.61
C LYS A 41 -18.95 50.53 -10.22
N ILE A 42 -17.79 50.09 -9.74
CA ILE A 42 -17.14 50.64 -8.56
C ILE A 42 -15.85 51.33 -8.99
N THR A 43 -15.68 52.60 -8.62
CA THR A 43 -14.49 53.40 -8.96
C THR A 43 -13.84 53.94 -7.67
N GLY A 44 -12.54 54.26 -7.74
CA GLY A 44 -11.81 54.85 -6.62
C GLY A 44 -11.25 53.85 -5.61
N LEU A 45 -11.28 52.54 -5.95
CA LEU A 45 -10.61 51.54 -5.11
C LEU A 45 -9.09 51.71 -5.21
N SER A 46 -8.46 51.96 -4.04
CA SER A 46 -7.02 51.82 -3.94
C SER A 46 -6.57 50.37 -4.16
N PRO A 47 -5.30 50.12 -4.56
CA PRO A 47 -4.79 48.74 -4.64
C PRO A 47 -5.02 48.03 -3.32
N VAL A 48 -5.85 47.01 -3.31
CA VAL A 48 -6.24 46.26 -2.09
C VAL A 48 -5.28 45.11 -1.93
N ILE A 49 -4.64 45.01 -0.78
CA ILE A 49 -3.90 43.83 -0.37
C ILE A 49 -4.92 42.88 0.25
N SER A 50 -5.34 41.89 -0.48
CA SER A 50 -6.17 40.81 0.04
C SER A 50 -5.30 39.79 0.74
N ILE A 51 -5.45 39.65 2.06
CA ILE A 51 -4.87 38.53 2.81
C ILE A 51 -5.92 37.43 2.84
N GLU A 52 -5.81 36.50 1.91
CA GLU A 52 -6.69 35.34 1.85
C GLU A 52 -6.16 34.25 2.78
N GLN A 53 -6.94 33.85 3.76
CA GLN A 53 -6.72 32.57 4.41
C GLN A 53 -7.07 31.50 3.38
N LYS A 54 -6.06 30.79 2.88
CA LYS A 54 -6.27 29.64 1.98
C LYS A 54 -7.11 28.60 2.70
N THR A 55 -8.41 28.64 2.52
CA THR A 55 -9.33 27.65 3.08
C THR A 55 -9.26 26.32 2.36
N THR A 56 -8.70 26.29 1.15
CA THR A 56 -8.52 25.07 0.37
C THR A 56 -7.06 24.92 -0.06
N ASN A 57 -6.30 24.17 0.69
CA ASN A 57 -4.98 23.73 0.23
C ASN A 57 -5.18 22.62 -0.80
N LYS A 58 -4.96 22.91 -2.08
CA LYS A 58 -5.05 21.93 -3.18
C LYS A 58 -3.92 20.91 -3.17
N ASN A 59 -2.90 21.09 -2.32
CA ASN A 59 -1.82 20.14 -2.18
C ASN A 59 -2.14 19.12 -1.08
N PRO A 60 -2.50 17.88 -1.42
CA PRO A 60 -2.88 16.86 -0.44
C PRO A 60 -1.73 16.47 0.51
N ARG A 61 -0.50 16.86 0.19
CA ARG A 61 0.68 16.61 1.03
C ARG A 61 0.95 17.73 2.06
N SER A 62 0.28 18.88 1.91
CA SER A 62 0.42 20.01 2.83
C SER A 62 -0.77 20.02 3.78
N THR A 63 -0.61 19.36 4.91
CA THR A 63 -1.59 19.30 6.00
C THR A 63 -1.07 20.06 7.21
N VAL A 64 -1.93 20.40 8.17
CA VAL A 64 -1.52 21.00 9.44
C VAL A 64 -0.44 20.13 10.10
N GLY A 65 -0.63 18.82 10.12
CA GLY A 65 0.34 17.88 10.70
C GLY A 65 1.73 17.95 10.08
N THR A 66 1.84 18.16 8.75
CA THR A 66 3.13 18.26 8.07
C THR A 66 3.77 19.64 8.23
N THR A 67 2.97 20.71 8.33
CA THR A 67 3.45 22.07 8.50
C THR A 67 3.93 22.33 9.92
N THR A 68 3.33 21.68 10.90
CA THR A 68 3.66 21.81 12.34
C THR A 68 4.64 20.76 12.83
N GLU A 69 5.18 19.91 11.96
CA GLU A 69 6.07 18.79 12.29
C GLU A 69 5.43 17.69 13.17
N ILE A 70 4.17 17.84 13.59
CA ILE A 70 3.45 16.83 14.39
C ILE A 70 3.47 15.46 13.69
N TYR A 71 3.35 15.47 12.37
CA TYR A 71 3.39 14.24 11.58
C TYR A 71 4.74 13.51 11.69
N ASP A 72 5.84 14.22 11.82
CA ASP A 72 7.17 13.63 11.98
C ASP A 72 7.32 12.94 13.33
N TYR A 73 6.78 13.54 14.40
CA TYR A 73 6.71 12.89 15.71
C TYR A 73 5.80 11.67 15.70
N LEU A 74 4.64 11.75 15.04
CA LEU A 74 3.72 10.60 14.91
C LEU A 74 4.38 9.43 14.16
N ARG A 75 5.08 9.69 13.06
CA ARG A 75 5.82 8.66 12.33
C ARG A 75 6.87 7.97 13.20
N LEU A 76 7.60 8.75 14.00
CA LEU A 76 8.58 8.22 14.95
C LEU A 76 7.90 7.40 16.04
N LEU A 77 6.82 7.89 16.62
CA LEU A 77 6.05 7.21 17.65
C LEU A 77 5.54 5.86 17.16
N TYR A 78 4.87 5.81 16.01
CA TYR A 78 4.37 4.56 15.44
C TYR A 78 5.49 3.58 15.07
N ALA A 79 6.62 4.09 14.57
CA ALA A 79 7.76 3.24 14.22
C ALA A 79 8.44 2.62 15.47
N ARG A 80 8.38 3.27 16.64
CA ARG A 80 9.10 2.85 17.85
C ARG A 80 8.20 2.18 18.89
N ALA A 81 6.98 2.65 19.05
CA ALA A 81 6.06 2.21 20.09
C ALA A 81 4.73 1.68 19.55
N GLY A 82 4.51 1.72 18.22
CA GLY A 82 3.29 1.22 17.60
C GLY A 82 3.21 -0.30 17.66
N GLU A 83 2.01 -0.82 17.85
CA GLU A 83 1.70 -2.23 17.74
C GLU A 83 1.20 -2.55 16.33
N ALA A 84 1.75 -3.59 15.71
CA ALA A 84 1.35 -4.00 14.38
C ALA A 84 0.33 -5.14 14.45
N TYR A 85 -0.68 -5.05 13.61
CA TYR A 85 -1.71 -6.07 13.44
C TYR A 85 -1.74 -6.56 12.00
N SER A 86 -2.02 -7.85 11.82
CA SER A 86 -2.15 -8.45 10.48
C SER A 86 -3.44 -7.94 9.81
N TYR A 87 -3.32 -7.42 8.60
CA TYR A 87 -4.51 -6.99 7.85
C TYR A 87 -5.37 -8.16 7.35
N LEU A 88 -4.83 -9.40 7.34
CA LEU A 88 -5.56 -10.59 6.93
C LEU A 88 -6.35 -11.23 8.07
N SER A 89 -5.77 -11.30 9.27
CA SER A 89 -6.37 -12.01 10.42
C SER A 89 -6.84 -11.10 11.54
N GLY A 90 -6.40 -9.83 11.56
CA GLY A 90 -6.61 -8.92 12.68
C GLY A 90 -5.75 -9.23 13.92
N GLU A 91 -4.97 -10.30 13.88
CA GLU A 91 -4.13 -10.72 15.01
C GLU A 91 -2.92 -9.82 15.19
N LYS A 92 -2.53 -9.61 16.45
CA LYS A 92 -1.33 -8.88 16.81
C LYS A 92 -0.09 -9.60 16.27
N MET A 93 0.77 -8.87 15.60
CA MET A 93 2.02 -9.41 15.08
C MET A 93 3.04 -9.55 16.19
N VAL A 94 3.80 -10.62 16.15
CA VAL A 94 4.79 -11.00 17.15
C VAL A 94 6.18 -11.14 16.56
N LYS A 95 7.17 -10.94 17.39
CA LYS A 95 8.59 -11.13 17.09
C LYS A 95 9.19 -11.92 18.25
N TYR A 96 9.89 -13.00 17.95
CA TYR A 96 10.46 -13.88 18.96
C TYR A 96 11.99 -13.90 18.90
N THR A 97 12.66 -14.05 20.02
CA THR A 97 14.05 -14.46 20.05
C THR A 97 14.18 -15.97 19.83
N GLU A 98 15.38 -16.48 19.54
CA GLU A 98 15.57 -17.94 19.40
C GLU A 98 15.23 -18.70 20.67
N GLU A 99 15.58 -18.15 21.83
CA GLU A 99 15.27 -18.72 23.14
C GLU A 99 13.76 -18.80 23.37
N GLN A 100 13.02 -17.75 23.06
CA GLN A 100 11.56 -17.75 23.14
C GLN A 100 10.92 -18.78 22.20
N ILE A 101 11.46 -18.92 20.98
CA ILE A 101 10.98 -19.92 20.02
C ILE A 101 11.19 -21.33 20.57
N LEU A 102 12.36 -21.60 21.12
CA LEU A 102 12.67 -22.90 21.72
C LEU A 102 11.75 -23.20 22.89
N GLU A 103 11.53 -22.23 23.78
CA GLU A 103 10.63 -22.36 24.93
C GLU A 103 9.18 -22.64 24.48
N LEU A 104 8.70 -21.91 23.48
CA LEU A 104 7.35 -22.12 22.94
C LEU A 104 7.22 -23.50 22.31
N ILE A 105 8.23 -23.97 21.54
CA ILE A 105 8.18 -25.31 20.94
C ILE A 105 8.21 -26.40 22.02
N LEU A 106 9.05 -26.25 23.05
CA LEU A 106 9.11 -27.19 24.17
C LEU A 106 7.78 -27.26 24.94
N ASN A 107 7.12 -26.14 25.15
CA ASN A 107 5.87 -26.09 25.87
C ASN A 107 4.69 -26.62 25.05
N ASP A 108 4.57 -26.22 23.80
CA ASP A 108 3.38 -26.50 22.97
C ASP A 108 3.41 -27.91 22.33
N TYR A 109 4.61 -28.49 22.16
CA TYR A 109 4.81 -29.74 21.42
C TYR A 109 5.49 -30.84 22.25
N LYS A 110 5.55 -30.69 23.56
CA LYS A 110 6.13 -31.72 24.44
C LYS A 110 5.55 -33.12 24.20
N GLY A 111 6.42 -34.09 23.89
CA GLY A 111 6.06 -35.47 23.60
C GLY A 111 5.47 -35.67 22.18
N LYS A 112 5.26 -34.65 21.41
CA LYS A 112 4.70 -34.73 20.06
C LYS A 112 5.80 -34.90 19.01
N ARG A 113 5.44 -35.57 17.92
CA ARG A 113 6.28 -35.64 16.72
C ARG A 113 6.03 -34.41 15.86
N ILE A 114 7.10 -33.69 15.56
CA ILE A 114 7.05 -32.48 14.74
C ILE A 114 8.02 -32.53 13.57
N TYR A 115 7.73 -31.75 12.55
CA TYR A 115 8.65 -31.37 11.50
C TYR A 115 9.06 -29.92 11.68
N ILE A 116 10.36 -29.66 11.62
CA ILE A 116 10.92 -28.31 11.58
C ILE A 116 11.18 -27.97 10.13
N LEU A 117 10.54 -26.91 9.66
CA LEU A 117 10.55 -26.49 8.27
C LEU A 117 11.14 -25.08 8.14
N ALA A 118 11.88 -24.84 7.07
CA ALA A 118 12.33 -23.51 6.71
C ALA A 118 11.66 -23.06 5.40
N PRO A 119 10.87 -21.97 5.39
CA PRO A 119 10.24 -21.46 4.19
C PRO A 119 11.28 -20.80 3.28
N LEU A 120 11.39 -21.28 2.04
CA LEU A 120 12.31 -20.77 1.03
C LEU A 120 11.59 -19.93 -0.04
N VAL A 121 10.36 -20.30 -0.38
CA VAL A 121 9.51 -19.60 -1.35
C VAL A 121 8.12 -19.42 -0.74
N ARG A 122 7.53 -18.23 -0.91
CA ARG A 122 6.19 -17.92 -0.45
C ARG A 122 5.41 -17.22 -1.54
N ASN A 123 4.32 -17.86 -1.98
CA ASN A 123 3.33 -17.34 -2.93
C ASN A 123 3.98 -16.67 -4.17
N ARG A 124 4.93 -17.36 -4.80
CA ARG A 124 5.67 -16.84 -5.97
C ARG A 124 5.66 -17.84 -7.12
N LYS A 125 5.50 -17.30 -8.34
CA LYS A 125 5.57 -18.07 -9.58
C LYS A 125 7.00 -18.53 -9.87
N GLY A 126 7.15 -19.74 -10.38
CA GLY A 126 8.44 -20.26 -10.80
C GLY A 126 8.48 -21.77 -10.85
N HIS A 127 9.39 -22.35 -11.62
CA HIS A 127 9.58 -23.82 -11.74
C HIS A 127 10.51 -24.40 -10.66
N TYR A 128 11.33 -23.58 -10.02
CA TYR A 128 12.20 -23.86 -8.86
C TYR A 128 13.15 -25.07 -8.99
N LYS A 129 13.47 -25.51 -10.22
CA LYS A 129 14.37 -26.66 -10.47
C LYS A 129 15.72 -26.48 -9.78
N GLU A 130 16.35 -25.32 -9.94
CA GLU A 130 17.67 -25.03 -9.35
C GLU A 130 17.60 -24.99 -7.80
N LEU A 131 16.51 -24.52 -7.24
CA LEU A 131 16.30 -24.51 -5.80
C LEU A 131 16.24 -25.92 -5.24
N PHE A 132 15.51 -26.84 -5.88
CA PHE A 132 15.46 -28.26 -5.46
C PHE A 132 16.81 -28.93 -5.58
N GLU A 133 17.60 -28.65 -6.61
CA GLU A 133 18.96 -29.15 -6.73
C GLU A 133 19.87 -28.63 -5.62
N GLN A 134 19.74 -27.34 -5.23
CA GLN A 134 20.50 -26.78 -4.11
C GLN A 134 20.09 -27.39 -2.77
N ILE A 135 18.79 -27.62 -2.52
CA ILE A 135 18.27 -28.33 -1.33
C ILE A 135 18.91 -29.69 -1.22
N ARG A 136 18.94 -30.47 -2.30
CA ARG A 136 19.54 -31.80 -2.34
C ARG A 136 21.06 -31.78 -2.14
N LYS A 137 21.77 -30.83 -2.76
CA LYS A 137 23.22 -30.65 -2.57
C LYS A 137 23.58 -30.35 -1.11
N LYS A 138 22.69 -29.70 -0.38
CA LYS A 138 22.81 -29.44 1.07
C LYS A 138 22.45 -30.65 1.94
N GLY A 139 22.02 -31.78 1.34
CA GLY A 139 21.69 -33.02 2.06
C GLY A 139 20.25 -33.13 2.56
N TYR A 140 19.36 -32.18 2.22
CA TYR A 140 17.96 -32.29 2.60
C TYR A 140 17.20 -33.20 1.63
N LEU A 141 16.45 -34.16 2.18
CA LEU A 141 15.72 -35.15 1.41
C LEU A 141 14.26 -34.83 1.17
N TYR A 142 13.67 -34.02 2.02
CA TYR A 142 12.23 -33.71 1.99
C TYR A 142 11.98 -32.23 1.88
N VAL A 143 10.92 -31.91 1.15
CA VAL A 143 10.35 -30.58 1.01
C VAL A 143 8.85 -30.65 1.23
N ARG A 144 8.26 -29.54 1.64
CA ARG A 144 6.82 -29.36 1.62
C ARG A 144 6.52 -28.35 0.52
N VAL A 145 5.65 -28.72 -0.42
CA VAL A 145 5.29 -27.89 -1.57
C VAL A 145 3.78 -27.74 -1.58
N ASP A 146 3.30 -26.51 -1.53
CA ASP A 146 1.89 -26.16 -1.55
C ASP A 146 1.07 -26.93 -0.48
N GLY A 147 1.67 -27.17 0.67
CA GLY A 147 1.08 -27.90 1.78
C GLY A 147 1.34 -29.41 1.79
N GLU A 148 1.89 -30.00 0.73
CA GLU A 148 2.13 -31.44 0.61
C GLU A 148 3.61 -31.80 0.84
N MET A 149 3.84 -32.82 1.67
CA MET A 149 5.19 -33.36 1.89
C MET A 149 5.63 -34.19 0.67
N ARG A 150 6.78 -33.86 0.12
CA ARG A 150 7.37 -34.53 -1.05
C ARG A 150 8.85 -34.83 -0.84
N GLU A 151 9.34 -35.89 -1.48
CA GLU A 151 10.77 -36.15 -1.57
C GLU A 151 11.40 -35.21 -2.62
N ALA A 152 12.54 -34.63 -2.29
CA ALA A 152 13.30 -33.76 -3.20
C ALA A 152 14.03 -34.61 -4.26
N LEU A 153 13.35 -35.02 -5.31
CA LEU A 153 13.89 -35.88 -6.37
C LEU A 153 14.78 -35.09 -7.36
N PRO A 154 15.72 -35.77 -8.03
CA PRO A 154 16.51 -35.19 -9.11
C PRO A 154 15.60 -34.64 -10.23
N GLY A 155 15.87 -33.42 -10.69
CA GLY A 155 15.11 -32.82 -11.79
C GLY A 155 13.69 -32.36 -11.42
N MET A 156 13.33 -32.40 -10.14
CA MET A 156 12.03 -31.87 -9.66
C MET A 156 11.81 -30.44 -10.12
N LYS A 157 10.62 -30.17 -10.63
CA LYS A 157 10.17 -28.86 -11.10
C LYS A 157 8.69 -28.66 -10.81
N LEU A 158 8.28 -27.41 -10.61
CA LEU A 158 6.90 -27.01 -10.42
C LEU A 158 6.35 -26.29 -11.65
N ASP A 159 5.04 -26.02 -11.66
CA ASP A 159 4.38 -25.27 -12.73
C ASP A 159 4.83 -23.80 -12.70
N ARG A 160 5.47 -23.35 -13.78
CA ARG A 160 6.03 -22.00 -13.89
C ARG A 160 5.01 -20.87 -13.72
N TYR A 161 3.77 -21.14 -14.03
CA TYR A 161 2.72 -20.12 -14.10
C TYR A 161 1.87 -20.03 -12.82
N LYS A 162 1.99 -21.01 -11.93
CA LYS A 162 1.30 -21.02 -10.64
C LYS A 162 2.15 -20.42 -9.53
N ASN A 163 1.51 -19.86 -8.54
CA ASN A 163 2.18 -19.46 -7.30
C ASN A 163 2.42 -20.70 -6.45
N HIS A 164 3.58 -20.80 -5.86
CA HIS A 164 3.98 -21.92 -5.03
C HIS A 164 4.53 -21.45 -3.69
N ASP A 165 4.30 -22.27 -2.67
CA ASP A 165 4.98 -22.24 -1.38
C ASP A 165 5.93 -23.43 -1.32
N VAL A 166 7.20 -23.19 -0.98
CA VAL A 166 8.21 -24.24 -0.86
C VAL A 166 8.94 -24.09 0.47
N GLU A 167 8.82 -25.10 1.30
CA GLU A 167 9.54 -25.21 2.57
C GLU A 167 10.48 -26.44 2.53
N VAL A 168 11.69 -26.26 3.05
CA VAL A 168 12.60 -27.40 3.24
C VAL A 168 12.41 -28.00 4.62
N VAL A 169 12.37 -29.32 4.70
CA VAL A 169 12.32 -30.06 5.96
C VAL A 169 13.74 -30.12 6.53
N ILE A 170 13.96 -29.44 7.64
CA ILE A 170 15.25 -29.41 8.31
C ILE A 170 15.43 -30.63 9.20
N ASP A 171 14.40 -30.95 9.98
CA ASP A 171 14.43 -32.10 10.87
C ASP A 171 13.02 -32.64 11.14
N LYS A 172 12.99 -33.91 11.55
CA LYS A 172 11.81 -34.64 12.03
C LYS A 172 12.17 -35.26 13.36
N LEU A 173 11.58 -34.77 14.43
CA LEU A 173 11.91 -35.21 15.77
C LEU A 173 10.67 -35.33 16.68
N VAL A 174 10.82 -36.03 17.80
CA VAL A 174 9.87 -35.98 18.91
C VAL A 174 10.44 -35.04 19.93
N VAL A 175 9.63 -34.06 20.35
CA VAL A 175 10.08 -33.04 21.31
C VAL A 175 10.22 -33.73 22.70
N ALA A 176 11.46 -33.82 23.16
CA ALA A 176 11.79 -34.37 24.47
C ALA A 176 11.60 -33.33 25.60
N ASP A 177 11.82 -33.76 26.81
CA ASP A 177 11.94 -32.84 27.97
C ASP A 177 13.20 -31.96 27.85
N LYS A 178 13.36 -31.01 28.75
CA LYS A 178 14.38 -29.94 28.76
C LYS A 178 15.76 -30.37 28.25
N ASP A 179 16.41 -29.43 27.54
CA ASP A 179 17.78 -29.49 26.98
C ASP A 179 18.02 -30.41 25.77
N ASP A 180 17.07 -30.46 24.85
CA ASP A 180 17.28 -31.13 23.57
C ASP A 180 18.23 -30.31 22.65
N THR A 181 19.51 -30.68 22.70
CA THR A 181 20.55 -30.07 21.84
C THR A 181 20.22 -30.23 20.34
N ARG A 182 19.54 -31.34 19.98
CA ARG A 182 19.10 -31.57 18.61
C ARG A 182 18.04 -30.56 18.18
N LEU A 183 17.04 -30.30 19.03
CA LEU A 183 16.02 -29.30 18.78
C LEU A 183 16.64 -27.91 18.62
N LYS A 184 17.56 -27.51 19.52
CA LYS A 184 18.28 -26.22 19.45
C LYS A 184 19.01 -26.08 18.11
N ASN A 185 19.76 -27.10 17.71
CA ASN A 185 20.49 -27.08 16.43
C ASN A 185 19.54 -27.02 15.22
N SER A 186 18.45 -27.78 15.24
CA SER A 186 17.47 -27.80 14.15
C SER A 186 16.74 -26.46 14.00
N VAL A 187 16.39 -25.81 15.11
CA VAL A 187 15.82 -24.45 15.12
C VAL A 187 16.81 -23.44 14.56
N ALA A 188 18.07 -23.45 15.02
CA ALA A 188 19.11 -22.54 14.51
C ALA A 188 19.36 -22.72 13.01
N VAL A 189 19.40 -23.96 12.53
CA VAL A 189 19.54 -24.26 11.09
C VAL A 189 18.32 -23.79 10.32
N ALA A 190 17.10 -24.05 10.81
CA ALA A 190 15.87 -23.63 10.17
C ALA A 190 15.79 -22.11 10.06
N MET A 191 16.10 -21.39 11.13
CA MET A 191 16.14 -19.93 11.14
C MET A 191 17.14 -19.34 10.15
N ARG A 192 18.31 -19.98 10.01
CA ARG A 192 19.32 -19.56 9.04
C ARG A 192 18.89 -19.81 7.60
N GLN A 193 18.28 -20.98 7.30
CA GLN A 193 17.82 -21.32 5.94
C GLN A 193 16.58 -20.51 5.54
N GLY A 194 15.67 -20.24 6.49
CA GLY A 194 14.42 -19.49 6.29
C GLY A 194 14.55 -17.96 6.48
N ASP A 195 15.79 -17.44 6.53
CA ASP A 195 16.07 -16.00 6.70
C ASP A 195 15.32 -15.40 7.92
N GLY A 196 15.44 -16.06 9.07
CA GLY A 196 14.81 -15.67 10.33
C GLY A 196 13.36 -16.13 10.49
N LEU A 197 12.88 -17.01 9.62
CA LEU A 197 11.57 -17.65 9.68
C LEU A 197 11.71 -19.16 9.84
N LEU A 198 10.88 -19.76 10.67
CA LEU A 198 10.72 -21.19 10.74
C LEU A 198 9.26 -21.56 10.89
N MET A 199 8.92 -22.78 10.52
CA MET A 199 7.60 -23.37 10.70
C MET A 199 7.72 -24.68 11.45
N VAL A 200 6.78 -24.93 12.34
CA VAL A 200 6.63 -26.22 13.00
C VAL A 200 5.32 -26.83 12.52
N LEU A 201 5.42 -28.04 11.97
CA LEU A 201 4.28 -28.85 11.57
C LEU A 201 4.12 -29.99 12.57
N ASP A 202 2.99 -30.07 13.23
CA ASP A 202 2.60 -31.21 14.08
C ASP A 202 2.25 -32.41 13.18
N ALA A 203 2.92 -33.52 13.36
CA ALA A 203 2.75 -34.70 12.51
C ALA A 203 1.40 -35.42 12.69
N GLN A 204 0.65 -35.14 13.78
CA GLN A 204 -0.64 -35.76 14.05
C GLN A 204 -1.82 -34.89 13.61
N SER A 205 -1.77 -33.60 13.98
CA SER A 205 -2.86 -32.65 13.67
C SER A 205 -2.70 -31.97 12.33
N GLU A 206 -1.54 -32.12 11.65
CA GLU A 206 -1.16 -31.39 10.44
C GLU A 206 -1.21 -29.86 10.59
N SER A 207 -1.33 -29.38 11.83
CA SER A 207 -1.36 -27.97 12.13
C SER A 207 0.02 -27.35 11.96
N VAL A 208 0.05 -26.16 11.38
CA VAL A 208 1.30 -25.41 11.14
C VAL A 208 1.31 -24.18 12.00
N ARG A 209 2.41 -23.96 12.72
CA ARG A 209 2.66 -22.73 13.44
C ARG A 209 3.95 -22.06 12.93
N HIS A 210 3.89 -20.76 12.77
CA HIS A 210 4.99 -19.96 12.28
C HIS A 210 5.72 -19.25 13.41
N TYR A 211 7.04 -19.18 13.31
CA TYR A 211 7.89 -18.46 14.26
C TYR A 211 8.86 -17.57 13.48
N SER A 212 9.14 -16.38 13.97
CA SER A 212 9.98 -15.42 13.28
C SER A 212 10.76 -14.53 14.23
N LYS A 213 11.99 -14.23 13.87
CA LYS A 213 12.77 -13.14 14.45
C LYS A 213 12.32 -11.77 13.93
N ARG A 214 11.50 -11.73 12.90
CA ARG A 214 10.90 -10.51 12.33
C ARG A 214 9.45 -10.42 12.77
N LEU A 215 8.89 -9.23 12.65
CA LEU A 215 7.48 -8.99 12.93
C LEU A 215 6.60 -9.84 12.00
N MET A 216 5.79 -10.71 12.56
CA MET A 216 5.03 -11.71 11.82
C MET A 216 3.69 -12.02 12.50
N CYS A 217 2.68 -12.30 11.70
CA CYS A 217 1.43 -12.88 12.17
C CYS A 217 1.62 -14.36 12.51
N PRO A 218 1.35 -14.80 13.75
CA PRO A 218 1.58 -16.20 14.15
C PRO A 218 0.65 -17.19 13.44
N VAL A 219 -0.52 -16.74 12.98
CA VAL A 219 -1.52 -17.56 12.31
C VAL A 219 -1.24 -17.70 10.83
N THR A 220 -1.07 -16.58 10.13
CA THR A 220 -0.93 -16.58 8.65
C THR A 220 0.52 -16.68 8.19
N GLY A 221 1.49 -16.49 9.10
CA GLY A 221 2.90 -16.40 8.77
C GLY A 221 3.28 -15.15 7.95
N LEU A 222 2.33 -14.25 7.70
CA LEU A 222 2.59 -12.99 7.02
C LEU A 222 3.59 -12.17 7.83
N SER A 223 4.71 -11.82 7.23
CA SER A 223 5.76 -11.05 7.90
C SER A 223 5.97 -9.70 7.22
N TYR A 224 6.23 -8.69 8.04
CA TYR A 224 6.61 -7.36 7.59
C TYR A 224 8.07 -7.06 7.97
N ARG A 225 8.64 -6.14 7.22
CA ARG A 225 9.89 -5.51 7.65
C ARG A 225 9.65 -4.74 8.94
N GLU A 226 10.68 -4.58 9.74
CA GLU A 226 10.60 -3.78 10.95
C GLU A 226 10.16 -2.36 10.59
N PRO A 227 9.13 -1.81 11.25
CA PRO A 227 8.61 -0.50 10.91
C PRO A 227 9.66 0.57 11.16
N ALA A 228 9.87 1.41 10.17
CA ALA A 228 10.73 2.57 10.26
C ALA A 228 9.93 3.84 9.93
N PRO A 229 10.35 5.04 10.38
CA PRO A 229 9.56 6.27 10.19
C PRO A 229 9.20 6.55 8.73
N HIS A 230 10.03 6.14 7.78
CA HIS A 230 9.75 6.32 6.35
C HIS A 230 8.62 5.41 5.81
N ASN A 231 8.32 4.30 6.48
CA ASN A 231 7.18 3.42 6.12
C ASN A 231 5.83 4.07 6.39
N PHE A 232 5.79 5.05 7.29
CA PHE A 232 4.59 5.81 7.61
C PHE A 232 4.50 7.14 6.85
N SER A 233 5.44 7.41 5.94
CA SER A 233 5.45 8.66 5.17
C SER A 233 4.84 8.48 3.80
N PHE A 234 3.77 9.21 3.51
CA PHE A 234 3.19 9.26 2.15
C PHE A 234 4.11 9.96 1.13
N ASN A 235 5.19 10.62 1.58
CA ASN A 235 6.22 11.21 0.72
C ASN A 235 7.39 10.25 0.44
N SER A 236 7.45 9.10 1.14
CA SER A 236 8.48 8.08 0.93
C SER A 236 7.97 7.00 -0.03
N PRO A 237 8.78 6.49 -0.96
CA PRO A 237 8.40 5.37 -1.81
C PRO A 237 7.96 4.11 -1.06
N GLN A 238 8.47 3.91 0.17
CA GLN A 238 8.14 2.77 1.01
C GLN A 238 6.79 2.91 1.74
N GLY A 239 6.35 4.15 2.01
CA GLY A 239 5.11 4.43 2.73
C GLY A 239 4.00 4.98 1.84
N ALA A 240 4.33 5.44 0.63
CA ALA A 240 3.36 5.99 -0.29
C ALA A 240 2.49 4.90 -0.92
N CYS A 241 1.21 5.19 -1.11
CA CYS A 241 0.33 4.33 -1.90
C CYS A 241 0.89 4.17 -3.32
N PRO A 242 1.09 2.93 -3.82
CA PRO A 242 1.66 2.70 -5.15
C PRO A 242 0.77 3.25 -6.28
N LYS A 243 -0.54 3.35 -6.07
CA LYS A 243 -1.51 3.84 -7.05
C LYS A 243 -1.48 5.37 -7.18
N CYS A 244 -1.61 6.11 -6.06
CA CYS A 244 -1.67 7.57 -6.06
C CYS A 244 -0.34 8.25 -5.68
N LYS A 245 0.69 7.47 -5.33
CA LYS A 245 2.01 7.97 -4.90
C LYS A 245 1.95 9.02 -3.79
N GLY A 246 0.99 8.84 -2.86
CA GLY A 246 0.78 9.75 -1.73
C GLY A 246 -0.06 11.00 -2.05
N LEU A 247 -0.66 11.08 -3.23
CA LEU A 247 -1.48 12.25 -3.62
C LEU A 247 -2.94 12.14 -3.17
N GLY A 248 -3.40 10.96 -2.72
CA GLY A 248 -4.80 10.73 -2.32
C GLY A 248 -5.78 10.62 -3.50
N VAL A 249 -5.41 11.15 -4.66
CA VAL A 249 -6.20 11.16 -5.89
C VAL A 249 -5.43 10.56 -7.04
N VAL A 250 -6.13 9.99 -7.99
CA VAL A 250 -5.56 9.45 -9.23
C VAL A 250 -6.32 10.07 -10.40
N SER A 251 -5.57 10.68 -11.31
CA SER A 251 -6.15 11.14 -12.57
C SER A 251 -6.41 9.94 -13.47
N GLN A 252 -7.64 9.81 -13.92
CA GLN A 252 -8.04 8.77 -14.86
C GLN A 252 -8.68 9.42 -16.08
N ILE A 253 -8.56 8.74 -17.19
CA ILE A 253 -9.26 9.13 -18.41
C ILE A 253 -10.75 8.85 -18.21
N ASP A 254 -11.55 9.88 -18.38
CA ASP A 254 -13.01 9.77 -18.36
C ASP A 254 -13.50 9.43 -19.76
N ILE A 255 -13.82 8.16 -19.97
CA ILE A 255 -14.24 7.63 -21.28
C ILE A 255 -15.54 8.26 -21.72
N ASP A 256 -16.47 8.54 -20.80
CA ASP A 256 -17.76 9.15 -21.14
C ASP A 256 -17.62 10.62 -21.60
N LYS A 257 -16.55 11.30 -21.16
CA LYS A 257 -16.20 12.62 -21.71
C LYS A 257 -15.46 12.55 -23.04
N ILE A 258 -14.75 11.45 -23.29
CA ILE A 258 -14.07 11.23 -24.58
C ILE A 258 -15.07 10.78 -25.63
N ILE A 259 -16.00 9.91 -25.27
CA ILE A 259 -17.04 9.33 -26.14
C ILE A 259 -18.40 9.58 -25.47
N PRO A 260 -18.92 10.80 -25.47
CA PRO A 260 -20.18 11.13 -24.80
C PRO A 260 -21.39 10.56 -25.56
N ASP A 261 -21.27 10.36 -26.85
CA ASP A 261 -22.31 9.76 -27.68
C ASP A 261 -21.77 8.48 -28.35
N ARG A 262 -22.24 7.35 -27.86
CA ARG A 262 -21.85 6.02 -28.34
C ARG A 262 -22.55 5.59 -29.62
N GLU A 263 -23.59 6.32 -30.04
CA GLU A 263 -24.30 6.08 -31.28
C GLU A 263 -23.59 6.70 -32.50
N LEU A 264 -22.69 7.64 -32.25
CA LEU A 264 -21.87 8.23 -33.30
C LEU A 264 -20.77 7.28 -33.75
N SER A 265 -20.55 7.23 -35.08
CA SER A 265 -19.40 6.55 -35.63
C SER A 265 -18.07 7.30 -35.32
N ILE A 266 -16.96 6.59 -35.31
CA ILE A 266 -15.63 7.20 -35.13
C ILE A 266 -15.39 8.26 -36.21
N SER A 267 -15.79 7.98 -37.45
CA SER A 267 -15.71 8.92 -38.58
C SER A 267 -16.63 10.13 -38.39
N GLY A 268 -17.77 9.97 -37.74
CA GLY A 268 -18.71 11.02 -37.37
C GLY A 268 -18.26 11.91 -36.22
N GLY A 269 -17.19 11.54 -35.50
CA GLY A 269 -16.63 12.32 -34.43
C GLY A 269 -16.99 11.81 -33.03
N ALA A 270 -17.33 10.52 -32.88
CA ALA A 270 -17.61 9.90 -31.56
C ALA A 270 -16.51 10.17 -30.54
N ILE A 271 -15.26 10.23 -30.97
CA ILE A 271 -14.11 10.53 -30.11
C ILE A 271 -13.81 12.04 -30.16
N ILE A 272 -14.32 12.80 -29.20
CA ILE A 272 -14.20 14.28 -29.17
C ILE A 272 -12.76 14.77 -29.41
N PRO A 273 -11.71 14.24 -28.76
CA PRO A 273 -10.35 14.72 -28.97
C PRO A 273 -9.83 14.55 -30.40
N LEU A 274 -10.36 13.61 -31.17
CA LEU A 274 -9.99 13.37 -32.54
C LEU A 274 -10.82 14.20 -33.54
N GLY A 275 -12.04 14.53 -33.14
CA GLY A 275 -13.01 15.21 -34.00
C GLY A 275 -13.52 14.32 -35.16
N LYS A 276 -14.09 14.93 -36.20
CA LYS A 276 -14.54 14.23 -37.41
C LYS A 276 -13.35 13.70 -38.20
N ALA A 277 -13.57 12.62 -38.94
CA ALA A 277 -12.53 12.00 -39.77
C ALA A 277 -11.84 13.00 -40.70
N LYS A 278 -10.50 12.95 -40.65
CA LYS A 278 -9.61 13.75 -41.48
C LYS A 278 -8.60 12.83 -42.16
N ASN A 279 -8.05 13.26 -43.26
CA ASN A 279 -6.95 12.56 -43.91
C ASN A 279 -5.66 12.71 -43.07
N SER A 280 -5.52 11.92 -42.04
CA SER A 280 -4.40 11.95 -41.09
C SER A 280 -3.98 10.54 -40.70
N MET A 281 -2.71 10.40 -40.32
CA MET A 281 -2.11 9.12 -39.95
C MET A 281 -2.88 8.40 -38.84
N ILE A 282 -3.43 9.12 -37.86
CA ILE A 282 -4.17 8.54 -36.77
C ILE A 282 -5.46 7.85 -37.21
N PHE A 283 -6.19 8.44 -38.18
CA PHE A 283 -7.40 7.82 -38.73
C PHE A 283 -7.08 6.61 -39.61
N TRP A 284 -5.94 6.60 -40.33
CA TRP A 284 -5.47 5.41 -41.04
C TRP A 284 -5.10 4.26 -40.08
N GLN A 285 -4.45 4.59 -38.98
CA GLN A 285 -4.14 3.60 -37.96
C GLN A 285 -5.41 3.02 -37.31
N ILE A 286 -6.41 3.87 -37.04
CA ILE A 286 -7.70 3.42 -36.51
C ILE A 286 -8.42 2.53 -37.53
N ALA A 287 -8.43 2.89 -38.81
CA ALA A 287 -9.04 2.07 -39.86
C ALA A 287 -8.37 0.67 -39.93
N ALA A 288 -7.04 0.63 -39.99
CA ALA A 288 -6.29 -0.63 -39.97
C ALA A 288 -6.52 -1.47 -38.70
N LEU A 289 -6.81 -0.83 -37.57
CA LEU A 289 -7.10 -1.51 -36.33
C LEU A 289 -8.51 -2.08 -36.34
N LEU A 290 -9.48 -1.38 -36.89
CA LEU A 290 -10.86 -1.85 -37.05
C LEU A 290 -10.91 -3.07 -37.98
N GLU A 291 -10.23 -3.04 -39.14
CA GLU A 291 -10.12 -4.21 -40.04
C GLU A 291 -9.58 -5.48 -39.36
N LYS A 292 -8.79 -5.31 -38.32
CA LYS A 292 -8.21 -6.46 -37.57
C LYS A 292 -9.18 -7.07 -36.55
N TYR A 293 -10.16 -6.31 -36.09
CA TYR A 293 -11.05 -6.71 -34.99
C TYR A 293 -12.51 -6.87 -35.40
N GLU A 294 -12.83 -6.65 -36.69
CA GLU A 294 -14.07 -7.13 -37.32
C GLU A 294 -13.90 -8.62 -37.72
#